data_b60ab2e52021975e4f381d4fc54348c3
#
_entry.id   b60ab2e52021975e4f381d4fc54348c3
#
_cell.length_a   1.000
_cell.length_b   1.000
_cell.length_c   1.000
_cell.angle_alpha   90.00
_cell.angle_beta   90.00
_cell.angle_gamma   90.00
#
_symmetry.space_group_name_H-M   'P 1'
#
loop_
_entity.id
_entity.type
_entity.pdbx_description
1 polymer ?
#
loop_
_entity_poly.entity_id
_entity_poly.type
_entity_poly.pdbx_seq_one_letter_code
_entity_poly.pdbx_strand_id
1 'polypeptide(L)'
;MVDEATELDVLEEDDRELIHSIFEFNETVIREVMVPRTDMATIDRTATVAEAMDMFLTRGYSRLPVTEENDPDDIVGILYLRDLARLLHERPADAERLPVSASTRPALFVPESKKADATLRQMQLESNHIAMVVDEYGGIAGLVTLEDLIEELVGEIADEYDRDNGDVQEVSAGIYRVSPRLPIDELGDLFDLELEDDDVDSVGGLLTKALGRLPVMGSQATVAGLRLTAERTDGRRRRLSAVRVERDPDAPRIPEPEEPQSETRSTEAAR
;
A
#
# COMPACT_ATOMS: atom_id res chain seq x y z
N MET A 1 -10.23 -7.12 31.50
CA MET A 1 -9.21 -6.13 31.94
C MET A 1 -9.09 -4.95 30.99
N VAL A 2 -8.95 -5.16 29.65
CA VAL A 2 -8.95 -4.05 28.67
C VAL A 2 -10.33 -3.38 28.61
N ASP A 3 -11.42 -4.19 28.66
CA ASP A 3 -12.80 -3.69 28.68
C ASP A 3 -13.15 -2.88 29.95
N GLU A 4 -12.57 -3.24 31.10
CA GLU A 4 -12.76 -2.48 32.35
C GLU A 4 -12.03 -1.11 32.33
N ALA A 5 -10.91 -1.00 31.59
CA ALA A 5 -10.22 0.28 31.38
C ALA A 5 -11.02 1.21 30.43
N THR A 6 -11.82 0.61 29.56
CA THR A 6 -12.73 1.31 28.63
C THR A 6 -13.87 2.03 29.38
N GLU A 7 -14.41 1.45 30.48
CA GLU A 7 -15.45 2.07 31.30
C GLU A 7 -14.94 3.31 32.08
N LEU A 8 -13.61 3.50 32.15
CA LEU A 8 -12.99 4.61 32.91
C LEU A 8 -12.52 5.77 31.99
N ASP A 9 -12.84 5.74 30.70
CA ASP A 9 -12.43 6.80 29.73
C ASP A 9 -10.91 7.08 29.72
N VAL A 10 -10.09 6.05 30.02
CA VAL A 10 -8.63 6.16 30.23
C VAL A 10 -7.83 5.92 28.96
N LEU A 11 -8.42 5.24 27.95
CA LEU A 11 -7.72 4.91 26.69
C LEU A 11 -8.35 5.71 25.54
N GLU A 12 -7.52 6.43 24.80
CA GLU A 12 -7.89 7.04 23.54
C GLU A 12 -8.21 5.94 22.50
N GLU A 13 -8.98 6.25 21.45
CA GLU A 13 -9.42 5.29 20.44
C GLU A 13 -8.23 4.64 19.74
N ASP A 14 -7.20 5.43 19.45
CA ASP A 14 -5.92 4.99 18.88
C ASP A 14 -5.20 3.94 19.74
N ASP A 15 -5.24 4.11 21.07
CA ASP A 15 -4.63 3.13 22.02
C ASP A 15 -5.35 1.78 21.97
N ARG A 16 -6.67 1.79 21.76
CA ARG A 16 -7.48 0.56 21.65
C ARG A 16 -7.17 -0.17 20.34
N GLU A 17 -7.06 0.55 19.24
CA GLU A 17 -6.71 -0.02 17.94
C GLU A 17 -5.32 -0.66 17.98
N LEU A 18 -4.34 0.03 18.58
CA LEU A 18 -2.99 -0.51 18.75
C LEU A 18 -2.98 -1.79 19.62
N ILE A 19 -3.74 -1.80 20.72
CA ILE A 19 -3.85 -2.99 21.55
C ILE A 19 -4.49 -4.15 20.77
N HIS A 20 -5.50 -3.86 19.95
CA HIS A 20 -6.16 -4.87 19.12
C HIS A 20 -5.19 -5.44 18.08
N SER A 21 -4.46 -4.57 17.36
CA SER A 21 -3.44 -4.98 16.39
C SER A 21 -2.35 -5.87 17.01
N ILE A 22 -1.94 -5.61 18.25
CA ILE A 22 -0.98 -6.46 18.97
C ILE A 22 -1.55 -7.87 19.18
N PHE A 23 -2.83 -8.00 19.56
CA PHE A 23 -3.45 -9.33 19.73
C PHE A 23 -3.58 -10.07 18.39
N GLU A 24 -4.01 -9.40 17.35
CA GLU A 24 -4.12 -9.99 15.99
C GLU A 24 -2.74 -10.41 15.47
N PHE A 25 -1.72 -9.57 15.62
CA PHE A 25 -0.35 -9.87 15.23
C PHE A 25 0.22 -11.13 15.90
N ASN A 26 -0.13 -11.38 17.16
CA ASN A 26 0.27 -12.58 17.87
C ASN A 26 -0.37 -13.87 17.30
N GLU A 27 -1.52 -13.74 16.63
CA GLU A 27 -2.19 -14.87 15.96
C GLU A 27 -1.76 -15.03 14.49
N THR A 28 -1.25 -13.99 13.87
CA THR A 28 -0.81 -13.93 12.47
C THR A 28 0.36 -14.87 12.20
N VAL A 29 0.34 -15.58 11.09
CA VAL A 29 1.44 -16.42 10.61
C VAL A 29 2.12 -15.80 9.38
N ILE A 30 3.39 -16.15 9.15
CA ILE A 30 4.23 -15.52 8.12
C ILE A 30 3.61 -15.59 6.72
N ARG A 31 2.91 -16.67 6.35
CA ARG A 31 2.28 -16.78 5.03
C ARG A 31 1.21 -15.71 4.77
N GLU A 32 0.63 -15.09 5.81
CA GLU A 32 -0.40 -14.07 5.69
C GLU A 32 0.21 -12.69 5.37
N VAL A 33 1.49 -12.49 5.76
CA VAL A 33 2.20 -11.20 5.65
C VAL A 33 3.38 -11.21 4.67
N MET A 34 3.76 -12.39 4.16
CA MET A 34 4.89 -12.53 3.24
C MET A 34 4.58 -11.94 1.85
N VAL A 35 5.63 -11.56 1.14
CA VAL A 35 5.60 -11.38 -0.32
C VAL A 35 5.65 -12.75 -0.95
N PRO A 36 4.61 -13.18 -1.71
CA PRO A 36 4.59 -14.48 -2.36
C PRO A 36 5.74 -14.65 -3.35
N ARG A 37 6.16 -15.90 -3.58
CA ARG A 37 7.22 -16.25 -4.53
C ARG A 37 7.04 -15.63 -5.92
N THR A 38 5.79 -15.56 -6.41
CA THR A 38 5.46 -14.99 -7.74
C THR A 38 5.77 -13.51 -7.86
N ASP A 39 5.81 -12.80 -6.73
CA ASP A 39 6.01 -11.36 -6.66
C ASP A 39 7.42 -10.99 -6.19
N MET A 40 8.25 -11.98 -5.87
CA MET A 40 9.64 -11.76 -5.49
C MET A 40 10.47 -11.29 -6.68
N ALA A 41 11.28 -10.25 -6.43
CA ALA A 41 12.37 -9.91 -7.31
C ALA A 41 13.64 -10.62 -6.82
N THR A 42 14.31 -11.35 -7.70
CA THR A 42 15.56 -12.07 -7.43
C THR A 42 16.63 -11.66 -8.44
N ILE A 43 17.88 -11.97 -8.14
CA ILE A 43 19.01 -11.79 -9.05
C ILE A 43 19.89 -13.03 -9.07
N ASP A 44 20.39 -13.39 -10.25
CA ASP A 44 21.29 -14.53 -10.37
C ASP A 44 22.68 -14.23 -9.75
N ARG A 45 23.29 -15.23 -9.13
CA ARG A 45 24.60 -15.11 -8.48
C ARG A 45 25.73 -14.67 -9.41
N THR A 46 25.59 -14.96 -10.70
CA THR A 46 26.58 -14.63 -11.76
C THR A 46 26.41 -13.22 -12.31
N ALA A 47 25.25 -12.57 -12.01
CA ALA A 47 25.02 -11.20 -12.42
C ALA A 47 26.11 -10.26 -11.88
N THR A 48 26.42 -9.23 -12.62
CA THR A 48 27.45 -8.25 -12.24
C THR A 48 26.94 -7.27 -11.18
N VAL A 49 27.86 -6.65 -10.48
CA VAL A 49 27.56 -5.59 -9.51
C VAL A 49 26.85 -4.41 -10.20
N ALA A 50 27.20 -4.11 -11.47
CA ALA A 50 26.54 -3.05 -12.23
C ALA A 50 25.07 -3.36 -12.53
N GLU A 51 24.76 -4.59 -12.98
CA GLU A 51 23.38 -5.05 -13.22
C GLU A 51 22.55 -5.04 -11.95
N ALA A 52 23.14 -5.47 -10.83
CA ALA A 52 22.46 -5.42 -9.54
C ALA A 52 22.17 -3.99 -9.09
N MET A 53 23.10 -3.06 -9.30
CA MET A 53 22.93 -1.66 -8.94
C MET A 53 21.80 -1.02 -9.78
N ASP A 54 21.76 -1.29 -11.08
CA ASP A 54 20.68 -0.84 -11.96
C ASP A 54 19.32 -1.35 -11.47
N MET A 55 19.23 -2.63 -11.10
CA MET A 55 18.01 -3.23 -10.57
C MET A 55 17.58 -2.59 -9.25
N PHE A 56 18.50 -2.32 -8.32
CA PHE A 56 18.20 -1.64 -7.07
C PHE A 56 17.64 -0.23 -7.31
N LEU A 57 18.28 0.54 -8.17
CA LEU A 57 17.89 1.93 -8.46
C LEU A 57 16.55 2.00 -9.22
N THR A 58 16.35 1.12 -10.18
CA THR A 58 15.15 1.11 -11.03
C THR A 58 13.92 0.62 -10.26
N ARG A 59 14.09 -0.38 -9.37
CA ARG A 59 13.00 -1.01 -8.64
C ARG A 59 12.79 -0.44 -7.24
N GLY A 60 13.73 0.38 -6.73
CA GLY A 60 13.65 0.97 -5.40
C GLY A 60 13.86 -0.03 -4.26
N TYR A 61 14.48 -1.19 -4.52
CA TYR A 61 14.75 -2.18 -3.47
C TYR A 61 16.01 -1.83 -2.70
N SER A 62 16.08 -2.24 -1.43
CA SER A 62 17.29 -2.16 -0.60
C SER A 62 17.99 -3.51 -0.46
N ARG A 63 17.26 -4.60 -0.73
CA ARG A 63 17.74 -6.00 -0.57
C ARG A 63 17.13 -6.86 -1.66
N LEU A 64 17.91 -7.80 -2.19
CA LEU A 64 17.47 -8.77 -3.20
C LEU A 64 17.95 -10.17 -2.82
N PRO A 65 17.09 -11.18 -2.87
CA PRO A 65 17.50 -12.58 -2.85
C PRO A 65 18.37 -12.90 -4.07
N VAL A 66 19.44 -13.62 -3.83
CA VAL A 66 20.38 -14.11 -4.86
C VAL A 66 20.10 -15.58 -5.09
N THR A 67 19.90 -15.95 -6.35
CA THR A 67 19.57 -17.32 -6.79
C THR A 67 20.73 -18.00 -7.48
N GLU A 68 20.72 -19.32 -7.50
CA GLU A 68 21.54 -20.15 -8.39
C GLU A 68 20.77 -20.39 -9.70
N GLU A 69 21.40 -20.20 -10.83
CA GLU A 69 20.86 -20.48 -12.17
C GLU A 69 19.45 -19.85 -12.44
N ASN A 70 19.14 -18.73 -11.79
CA ASN A 70 17.80 -18.09 -11.78
C ASN A 70 16.69 -18.99 -11.22
N ASP A 71 17.01 -20.03 -10.46
CA ASP A 71 16.02 -20.85 -9.77
C ASP A 71 15.57 -20.17 -8.47
N PRO A 72 14.32 -19.72 -8.36
CA PRO A 72 13.82 -19.07 -7.15
C PRO A 72 13.72 -20.02 -5.94
N ASP A 73 13.86 -21.34 -6.12
CA ASP A 73 13.95 -22.30 -5.01
C ASP A 73 15.38 -22.46 -4.49
N ASP A 74 16.39 -22.08 -5.27
CA ASP A 74 17.78 -22.17 -4.86
C ASP A 74 18.35 -20.80 -4.49
N ILE A 75 18.07 -20.39 -3.25
CA ILE A 75 18.52 -19.11 -2.69
C ILE A 75 19.91 -19.24 -2.09
N VAL A 76 20.88 -18.63 -2.72
CA VAL A 76 22.31 -18.59 -2.29
C VAL A 76 22.50 -17.62 -1.11
N GLY A 77 21.67 -16.55 -1.02
CA GLY A 77 21.75 -15.57 0.04
C GLY A 77 21.06 -14.25 -0.31
N ILE A 78 21.42 -13.20 0.40
CA ILE A 78 20.83 -11.86 0.24
C ILE A 78 21.90 -10.84 -0.16
N LEU A 79 21.60 -10.05 -1.17
CA LEU A 79 22.39 -8.93 -1.61
C LEU A 79 21.84 -7.64 -1.02
N TYR A 80 22.72 -6.78 -0.52
CA TYR A 80 22.35 -5.48 0.09
C TYR A 80 22.85 -4.32 -0.77
N LEU A 81 21.99 -3.38 -1.11
CA LEU A 81 22.36 -2.14 -1.82
C LEU A 81 23.54 -1.42 -1.16
N ARG A 82 23.55 -1.34 0.19
CA ARG A 82 24.60 -0.67 0.95
C ARG A 82 25.98 -1.32 0.75
N ASP A 83 26.04 -2.64 0.65
CA ASP A 83 27.30 -3.37 0.45
C ASP A 83 27.81 -3.15 -0.97
N LEU A 84 26.92 -3.15 -1.96
CA LEU A 84 27.27 -2.83 -3.34
C LEU A 84 27.74 -1.39 -3.49
N ALA A 85 27.02 -0.42 -2.86
CA ALA A 85 27.43 0.98 -2.90
C ALA A 85 28.83 1.19 -2.30
N ARG A 86 29.14 0.49 -1.20
CA ARG A 86 30.48 0.50 -0.62
C ARG A 86 31.53 -0.10 -1.58
N LEU A 87 31.23 -1.25 -2.17
CA LEU A 87 32.14 -1.92 -3.13
C LEU A 87 32.43 -1.02 -4.33
N LEU A 88 31.40 -0.38 -4.89
CA LEU A 88 31.54 0.55 -6.01
C LEU A 88 32.34 1.79 -5.65
N HIS A 89 32.20 2.31 -4.43
CA HIS A 89 33.00 3.41 -3.94
C HIS A 89 34.47 3.05 -3.81
N GLU A 90 34.77 1.87 -3.26
CA GLU A 90 36.12 1.40 -3.04
C GLU A 90 36.81 0.90 -4.32
N ARG A 91 36.05 0.29 -5.25
CA ARG A 91 36.55 -0.37 -6.45
C ARG A 91 35.67 -0.16 -7.68
N PRO A 92 35.55 1.09 -8.16
CA PRO A 92 34.63 1.40 -9.26
C PRO A 92 34.94 0.64 -10.57
N ALA A 93 36.21 0.29 -10.81
CA ALA A 93 36.61 -0.45 -12.01
C ALA A 93 36.15 -1.93 -12.02
N ASP A 94 35.74 -2.46 -10.89
CA ASP A 94 35.34 -3.86 -10.74
C ASP A 94 33.84 -4.08 -10.94
N ALA A 95 33.03 -3.00 -11.05
CA ALA A 95 31.56 -3.07 -11.13
C ALA A 95 31.04 -3.97 -12.24
N GLU A 96 31.68 -3.98 -13.41
CA GLU A 96 31.27 -4.77 -14.58
C GLU A 96 31.87 -6.20 -14.57
N ARG A 97 32.75 -6.50 -13.63
CA ARG A 97 33.51 -7.75 -13.61
C ARG A 97 33.19 -8.65 -12.45
N LEU A 98 32.88 -8.07 -11.30
CA LEU A 98 32.61 -8.85 -10.10
C LEU A 98 31.17 -9.37 -10.11
N PRO A 99 30.96 -10.67 -9.87
CA PRO A 99 29.64 -11.22 -9.68
C PRO A 99 29.08 -10.81 -8.31
N VAL A 100 27.78 -10.70 -8.21
CA VAL A 100 27.08 -10.33 -6.95
C VAL A 100 27.34 -11.33 -5.82
N SER A 101 27.65 -12.59 -6.16
CA SER A 101 28.02 -13.62 -5.20
C SER A 101 29.18 -13.24 -4.29
N ALA A 102 30.07 -12.34 -4.74
CA ALA A 102 31.20 -11.85 -3.93
C ALA A 102 30.75 -10.94 -2.76
N SER A 103 29.54 -10.40 -2.80
CA SER A 103 28.97 -9.49 -1.77
C SER A 103 27.68 -10.02 -1.15
N THR A 104 27.30 -11.27 -1.48
CA THR A 104 26.10 -11.93 -0.95
C THR A 104 26.31 -12.36 0.49
N ARG A 105 25.33 -12.09 1.36
CA ARG A 105 25.31 -12.54 2.76
C ARG A 105 24.40 -13.75 2.91
N PRO A 106 24.62 -14.61 3.93
CA PRO A 106 23.70 -15.69 4.23
C PRO A 106 22.27 -15.19 4.42
N ALA A 107 21.27 -15.95 3.92
CA ALA A 107 19.86 -15.68 4.14
C ALA A 107 19.38 -16.32 5.46
N LEU A 108 18.44 -15.65 6.13
CA LEU A 108 17.63 -16.25 7.19
C LEU A 108 16.47 -16.98 6.52
N PHE A 109 16.20 -18.23 6.94
CA PHE A 109 15.04 -19.01 6.49
C PHE A 109 14.08 -19.23 7.64
N VAL A 110 12.77 -19.04 7.37
CA VAL A 110 11.69 -19.23 8.35
C VAL A 110 10.55 -20.01 7.73
N PRO A 111 9.90 -20.94 8.46
CA PRO A 111 8.71 -21.63 7.96
C PRO A 111 7.54 -20.66 7.75
N GLU A 112 6.73 -20.89 6.73
CA GLU A 112 5.52 -20.08 6.47
C GLU A 112 4.47 -20.15 7.58
N SER A 113 4.45 -21.25 8.34
CA SER A 113 3.56 -21.47 9.48
C SER A 113 4.03 -20.83 10.79
N LYS A 114 5.23 -20.22 10.80
CA LYS A 114 5.77 -19.56 11.99
C LYS A 114 4.98 -18.30 12.31
N LYS A 115 4.80 -18.00 13.61
CA LYS A 115 4.14 -16.78 14.07
C LYS A 115 4.94 -15.52 13.71
N ALA A 116 4.23 -14.46 13.36
CA ALA A 116 4.82 -13.17 12.97
C ALA A 116 5.62 -12.54 14.11
N ASP A 117 5.11 -12.56 15.35
CA ASP A 117 5.79 -12.03 16.53
C ASP A 117 7.11 -12.76 16.82
N ALA A 118 7.13 -14.09 16.71
CA ALA A 118 8.32 -14.90 16.92
C ALA A 118 9.36 -14.67 15.82
N THR A 119 8.91 -14.42 14.59
CA THR A 119 9.79 -14.09 13.46
C THR A 119 10.38 -12.70 13.59
N LEU A 120 9.56 -11.72 13.97
CA LEU A 120 10.00 -10.34 14.24
C LEU A 120 11.13 -10.33 15.28
N ARG A 121 10.92 -11.03 16.41
CA ARG A 121 11.94 -11.13 17.48
C ARG A 121 13.22 -11.80 16.98
N GLN A 122 13.12 -12.88 16.18
CA GLN A 122 14.30 -13.55 15.62
C GLN A 122 15.06 -12.60 14.68
N MET A 123 14.38 -11.93 13.76
CA MET A 123 14.99 -11.00 12.84
C MET A 123 15.70 -9.84 13.55
N GLN A 124 15.11 -9.33 14.63
CA GLN A 124 15.74 -8.29 15.46
C GLN A 124 16.99 -8.78 16.18
N LEU A 125 16.93 -9.96 16.81
CA LEU A 125 18.07 -10.55 17.52
C LEU A 125 19.25 -10.85 16.60
N GLU A 126 18.98 -11.33 15.38
CA GLU A 126 19.99 -11.67 14.39
C GLU A 126 20.36 -10.48 13.47
N SER A 127 19.73 -9.31 13.67
CA SER A 127 19.92 -8.11 12.84
C SER A 127 19.66 -8.38 11.35
N ASN A 128 18.69 -9.25 11.05
CA ASN A 128 18.21 -9.53 9.71
C ASN A 128 16.99 -8.65 9.40
N HIS A 129 17.00 -8.00 8.25
CA HIS A 129 15.87 -7.17 7.77
C HIS A 129 15.04 -7.85 6.68
N ILE A 130 15.43 -9.07 6.28
CA ILE A 130 14.73 -9.89 5.30
C ILE A 130 14.92 -11.35 5.67
N ALA A 131 13.89 -12.16 5.53
CA ALA A 131 13.94 -13.60 5.68
C ALA A 131 13.26 -14.28 4.48
N MET A 132 13.81 -15.39 4.04
CA MET A 132 13.20 -16.28 3.06
C MET A 132 12.19 -17.18 3.75
N VAL A 133 11.03 -17.33 3.16
CA VAL A 133 9.94 -18.13 3.70
C VAL A 133 9.90 -19.47 2.99
N VAL A 134 9.87 -20.56 3.75
CA VAL A 134 9.88 -21.93 3.22
C VAL A 134 8.56 -22.62 3.54
N ASP A 135 8.07 -23.41 2.57
CA ASP A 135 6.89 -24.27 2.71
C ASP A 135 7.20 -25.59 3.42
N GLU A 136 6.21 -26.46 3.59
CA GLU A 136 6.32 -27.77 4.25
C GLU A 136 7.18 -28.79 3.45
N TYR A 137 7.42 -28.52 2.18
CA TYR A 137 8.20 -29.38 1.28
C TYR A 137 9.64 -28.91 1.13
N GLY A 138 9.98 -27.76 1.75
CA GLY A 138 11.30 -27.16 1.66
C GLY A 138 11.51 -26.24 0.45
N GLY A 139 10.45 -25.96 -0.32
CA GLY A 139 10.45 -24.98 -1.39
C GLY A 139 10.33 -23.55 -0.87
N ILE A 140 10.69 -22.56 -1.68
CA ILE A 140 10.54 -21.15 -1.34
C ILE A 140 9.09 -20.72 -1.58
N ALA A 141 8.37 -20.42 -0.51
CA ALA A 141 7.02 -19.87 -0.55
C ALA A 141 7.01 -18.35 -0.82
N GLY A 142 8.06 -17.65 -0.35
CA GLY A 142 8.13 -16.19 -0.48
C GLY A 142 9.29 -15.59 0.30
N LEU A 143 9.16 -14.32 0.63
CA LEU A 143 10.03 -13.61 1.55
C LEU A 143 9.20 -12.70 2.48
N VAL A 144 9.77 -12.35 3.63
CA VAL A 144 9.19 -11.36 4.54
C VAL A 144 10.28 -10.38 4.96
N THR A 145 9.92 -9.11 5.10
CA THR A 145 10.85 -8.09 5.60
C THR A 145 10.46 -7.65 7.01
N LEU A 146 11.40 -7.06 7.71
CA LEU A 146 11.17 -6.50 9.03
C LEU A 146 10.12 -5.38 8.96
N GLU A 147 10.18 -4.61 7.88
CA GLU A 147 9.26 -3.53 7.58
C GLU A 147 7.81 -4.04 7.44
N ASP A 148 7.59 -5.16 6.71
CA ASP A 148 6.26 -5.78 6.55
C ASP A 148 5.67 -6.24 7.89
N LEU A 149 6.51 -6.80 8.79
CA LEU A 149 6.09 -7.25 10.11
C LEU A 149 5.75 -6.07 11.05
N ILE A 150 6.48 -4.97 10.94
CA ILE A 150 6.20 -3.75 11.72
C ILE A 150 4.92 -3.09 11.20
N GLU A 151 4.71 -3.04 9.88
CA GLU A 151 3.49 -2.52 9.27
C GLU A 151 2.24 -3.28 9.75
N GLU A 152 2.33 -4.61 9.86
CA GLU A 152 1.23 -5.44 10.38
C GLU A 152 0.94 -5.20 11.87
N LEU A 153 1.98 -4.85 12.66
CA LEU A 153 1.85 -4.60 14.10
C LEU A 153 1.30 -3.20 14.42
N VAL A 154 1.79 -2.19 13.69
CA VAL A 154 1.49 -0.77 14.00
C VAL A 154 0.33 -0.27 13.13
N GLY A 155 -0.06 -1.03 12.08
CA GLY A 155 -0.94 -0.54 11.04
C GLY A 155 -0.20 0.44 10.12
N GLU A 156 -0.91 1.05 9.20
CA GLU A 156 -0.37 2.20 8.49
C GLU A 156 -0.10 3.28 9.54
N ILE A 157 1.19 3.60 9.78
CA ILE A 157 1.55 4.79 10.54
C ILE A 157 1.04 5.94 9.69
N ALA A 158 -0.19 6.39 9.96
CA ALA A 158 -0.67 7.65 9.42
C ALA A 158 0.35 8.69 9.88
N ASP A 159 1.11 9.24 8.93
CA ASP A 159 2.04 10.33 9.22
C ASP A 159 1.23 11.42 9.92
N GLU A 160 1.78 12.07 10.96
CA GLU A 160 1.08 13.18 11.63
C GLU A 160 0.62 14.25 10.63
N TYR A 161 1.26 14.29 9.43
CA TYR A 161 0.86 15.08 8.28
C TYR A 161 -0.36 14.52 7.49
N ASP A 162 -0.68 13.23 7.63
CA ASP A 162 -1.88 12.65 7.00
C ASP A 162 -3.15 12.89 7.85
N ARG A 163 -3.01 13.12 9.17
CA ARG A 163 -4.14 13.53 10.04
C ARG A 163 -4.60 14.98 9.81
N ASP A 164 -3.73 15.87 9.30
CA ASP A 164 -4.10 17.24 8.93
C ASP A 164 -4.70 17.36 7.52
N ASN A 165 -4.58 16.32 6.70
CA ASN A 165 -5.18 16.24 5.37
C ASN A 165 -6.39 15.33 5.37
N GLY A 166 -7.40 15.53 6.20
CA GLY A 166 -8.64 14.78 6.29
C GLY A 166 -8.97 13.86 5.09
N ASP A 167 -9.91 12.96 5.20
CA ASP A 167 -10.29 12.00 4.13
C ASP A 167 -10.53 12.65 2.75
N VAL A 168 -10.55 13.99 2.71
CA VAL A 168 -10.79 14.84 1.53
C VAL A 168 -9.81 16.00 1.47
N GLN A 169 -9.03 16.09 0.40
CA GLN A 169 -8.14 17.21 0.06
C GLN A 169 -8.52 17.80 -1.29
N GLU A 170 -8.87 19.09 -1.33
CA GLU A 170 -9.04 19.80 -2.60
C GLU A 170 -7.66 20.12 -3.20
N VAL A 171 -7.33 19.50 -4.32
CA VAL A 171 -6.05 19.67 -5.04
C VAL A 171 -6.10 20.91 -5.95
N SER A 172 -7.26 21.15 -6.56
CA SER A 172 -7.61 22.34 -7.33
C SER A 172 -9.11 22.44 -7.45
N ALA A 173 -9.62 23.59 -7.90
CA ALA A 173 -11.06 23.83 -7.98
C ALA A 173 -11.82 22.67 -8.65
N GLY A 174 -12.65 21.97 -7.87
CA GLY A 174 -13.47 20.84 -8.32
C GLY A 174 -12.67 19.54 -8.56
N ILE A 175 -11.42 19.45 -8.09
CA ILE A 175 -10.62 18.23 -8.13
C ILE A 175 -10.21 17.88 -6.70
N TYR A 176 -10.64 16.72 -6.24
CA TYR A 176 -10.39 16.25 -4.89
C TYR A 176 -9.50 15.02 -4.91
N ARG A 177 -8.61 14.92 -3.94
CA ARG A 177 -7.91 13.70 -3.56
C ARG A 177 -8.57 13.18 -2.31
N VAL A 178 -9.07 11.93 -2.37
CA VAL A 178 -9.84 11.36 -1.28
C VAL A 178 -9.28 10.02 -0.85
N SER A 179 -9.53 9.67 0.42
CA SER A 179 -9.27 8.33 0.94
C SER A 179 -10.12 7.30 0.18
N PRO A 180 -9.59 6.12 -0.16
CA PRO A 180 -10.40 5.03 -0.70
C PRO A 180 -11.48 4.54 0.26
N ARG A 181 -11.35 4.83 1.55
CA ARG A 181 -12.30 4.49 2.61
C ARG A 181 -13.43 5.52 2.76
N LEU A 182 -13.28 6.69 2.13
CA LEU A 182 -14.32 7.73 2.19
C LEU A 182 -15.67 7.12 1.76
N PRO A 183 -16.74 7.29 2.55
CA PRO A 183 -18.10 6.90 2.17
C PRO A 183 -18.54 7.54 0.85
N ILE A 184 -19.33 6.79 0.06
CA ILE A 184 -19.74 7.27 -1.27
C ILE A 184 -20.76 8.43 -1.20
N ASP A 185 -21.56 8.51 -0.15
CA ASP A 185 -22.47 9.62 0.15
C ASP A 185 -21.68 10.90 0.45
N GLU A 186 -20.62 10.83 1.26
CA GLU A 186 -19.73 11.97 1.51
C GLU A 186 -19.01 12.43 0.23
N LEU A 187 -18.61 11.48 -0.64
CA LEU A 187 -18.10 11.84 -1.96
C LEU A 187 -19.18 12.56 -2.79
N GLY A 188 -20.42 12.11 -2.72
CA GLY A 188 -21.56 12.73 -3.38
C GLY A 188 -21.73 14.19 -2.96
N ASP A 189 -21.66 14.46 -1.67
CA ASP A 189 -21.79 15.82 -1.11
C ASP A 189 -20.74 16.80 -1.66
N LEU A 190 -19.51 16.33 -1.94
CA LEU A 190 -18.44 17.17 -2.53
C LEU A 190 -18.79 17.67 -3.94
N PHE A 191 -19.67 16.98 -4.64
CA PHE A 191 -20.03 17.27 -6.03
C PHE A 191 -21.51 17.61 -6.22
N ASP A 192 -22.28 17.81 -5.13
CA ASP A 192 -23.73 18.02 -5.17
C ASP A 192 -24.46 16.90 -5.94
N LEU A 193 -24.11 15.64 -5.66
CA LEU A 193 -24.68 14.44 -6.28
C LEU A 193 -25.21 13.49 -5.20
N GLU A 194 -26.34 12.85 -5.45
CA GLU A 194 -26.78 11.70 -4.67
C GLU A 194 -26.06 10.46 -5.22
N LEU A 195 -25.09 9.93 -4.46
CA LEU A 195 -24.38 8.71 -4.79
C LEU A 195 -24.80 7.62 -3.82
N GLU A 196 -25.48 6.60 -4.35
CA GLU A 196 -25.86 5.40 -3.62
C GLU A 196 -25.49 4.18 -4.46
N ASP A 197 -25.09 3.10 -3.80
CA ASP A 197 -24.79 1.83 -4.44
C ASP A 197 -25.12 0.67 -3.48
N ASP A 198 -25.83 -0.37 -3.95
CA ASP A 198 -26.29 -1.48 -3.12
C ASP A 198 -25.15 -2.46 -2.74
N ASP A 199 -24.02 -2.43 -3.43
CA ASP A 199 -22.94 -3.41 -3.27
C ASP A 199 -21.68 -2.85 -2.62
N VAL A 200 -21.51 -1.52 -2.58
CA VAL A 200 -20.29 -0.88 -2.08
C VAL A 200 -20.58 0.43 -1.33
N ASP A 201 -19.89 0.65 -0.21
CA ASP A 201 -20.08 1.80 0.66
C ASP A 201 -18.96 2.83 0.56
N SER A 202 -17.87 2.54 -0.15
CA SER A 202 -16.67 3.37 -0.18
C SER A 202 -16.19 3.72 -1.60
N VAL A 203 -15.45 4.80 -1.73
CA VAL A 203 -14.85 5.27 -3.00
C VAL A 203 -13.95 4.20 -3.62
N GLY A 204 -13.16 3.51 -2.82
CA GLY A 204 -12.31 2.40 -3.30
C GLY A 204 -13.11 1.21 -3.79
N GLY A 205 -14.23 0.89 -3.11
CA GLY A 205 -15.20 -0.11 -3.54
C GLY A 205 -15.85 0.28 -4.86
N LEU A 206 -16.30 1.52 -4.99
CA LEU A 206 -16.92 2.07 -6.19
C LEU A 206 -15.98 1.99 -7.40
N LEU A 207 -14.71 2.39 -7.23
CA LEU A 207 -13.69 2.30 -8.27
C LEU A 207 -13.41 0.84 -8.66
N THR A 208 -13.33 -0.07 -7.67
CA THR A 208 -13.09 -1.51 -7.91
C THR A 208 -14.24 -2.15 -8.67
N LYS A 209 -15.49 -1.84 -8.29
CA LYS A 209 -16.71 -2.31 -8.96
C LYS A 209 -16.75 -1.83 -10.40
N ALA A 210 -16.50 -0.53 -10.65
CA ALA A 210 -16.51 0.05 -11.98
C ALA A 210 -15.42 -0.51 -12.90
N LEU A 211 -14.25 -0.88 -12.36
CA LEU A 211 -13.16 -1.51 -13.11
C LEU A 211 -13.36 -3.01 -13.34
N GLY A 212 -14.20 -3.67 -12.51
CA GLY A 212 -14.34 -5.14 -12.49
C GLY A 212 -13.07 -5.89 -12.07
N ARG A 213 -12.09 -5.18 -11.48
CA ARG A 213 -10.81 -5.72 -10.99
C ARG A 213 -10.21 -4.78 -9.96
N LEU A 214 -9.24 -5.28 -9.18
CA LEU A 214 -8.51 -4.41 -8.26
C LEU A 214 -7.80 -3.27 -9.01
N PRO A 215 -7.93 -2.02 -8.53
CA PRO A 215 -7.27 -0.88 -9.16
C PRO A 215 -5.76 -0.96 -8.98
N VAL A 216 -5.03 -0.58 -10.02
CA VAL A 216 -3.59 -0.32 -9.97
C VAL A 216 -3.36 1.17 -10.20
N MET A 217 -2.19 1.67 -9.82
CA MET A 217 -1.82 3.08 -10.02
C MET A 217 -2.14 3.54 -11.46
N GLY A 218 -2.87 4.64 -11.59
CA GLY A 218 -3.32 5.16 -12.89
C GLY A 218 -4.59 4.50 -13.45
N SER A 219 -5.19 3.50 -12.77
CA SER A 219 -6.51 2.98 -13.17
C SER A 219 -7.56 4.06 -13.09
N GLN A 220 -8.42 4.15 -14.12
CA GLN A 220 -9.48 5.15 -14.21
C GLN A 220 -10.82 4.49 -14.49
N ALA A 221 -11.87 5.01 -13.87
CA ALA A 221 -13.25 4.68 -14.19
C ALA A 221 -14.14 5.93 -14.06
N THR A 222 -15.24 5.96 -14.82
CA THR A 222 -16.25 7.02 -14.72
C THR A 222 -17.50 6.44 -14.10
N VAL A 223 -17.97 7.05 -13.00
CA VAL A 223 -19.19 6.65 -12.29
C VAL A 223 -20.00 7.91 -11.97
N ALA A 224 -21.27 7.91 -12.27
CA ALA A 224 -22.21 9.03 -12.01
C ALA A 224 -21.69 10.40 -12.49
N GLY A 225 -20.94 10.44 -13.60
CA GLY A 225 -20.37 11.68 -14.15
C GLY A 225 -19.09 12.14 -13.43
N LEU A 226 -18.55 11.34 -12.52
CA LEU A 226 -17.26 11.57 -11.86
C LEU A 226 -16.22 10.63 -12.45
N ARG A 227 -15.03 11.16 -12.74
CA ARG A 227 -13.84 10.40 -13.11
C ARG A 227 -13.01 10.13 -11.86
N LEU A 228 -12.91 8.86 -11.52
CA LEU A 228 -12.09 8.36 -10.41
C LEU A 228 -10.77 7.82 -10.96
N THR A 229 -9.65 8.27 -10.42
CA THR A 229 -8.31 7.84 -10.81
C THR A 229 -7.55 7.33 -9.58
N ALA A 230 -7.06 6.11 -9.61
CA ALA A 230 -6.15 5.59 -8.59
C ALA A 230 -4.81 6.34 -8.66
N GLU A 231 -4.55 7.23 -7.69
CA GLU A 231 -3.36 8.11 -7.72
C GLU A 231 -2.18 7.50 -6.96
N ARG A 232 -2.45 6.81 -5.87
CA ARG A 232 -1.43 6.27 -5.01
C ARG A 232 -1.80 4.86 -4.57
N THR A 233 -0.83 3.98 -4.62
CA THR A 233 -0.93 2.64 -4.05
C THR A 233 0.25 2.48 -3.12
N ASP A 234 -0.01 2.35 -1.83
CA ASP A 234 1.02 2.21 -0.81
C ASP A 234 1.32 0.74 -0.53
N GLY A 235 2.53 0.51 -0.04
CA GLY A 235 3.02 -0.79 0.35
C GLY A 235 3.30 -1.76 -0.82
N ARG A 236 3.95 -2.87 -0.51
CA ARG A 236 4.26 -3.95 -1.48
C ARG A 236 3.00 -4.67 -1.98
N ARG A 237 1.91 -4.62 -1.21
CA ARG A 237 0.60 -5.19 -1.59
C ARG A 237 -0.17 -4.31 -2.57
N ARG A 238 0.38 -3.16 -2.99
CA ARG A 238 -0.27 -2.21 -3.94
C ARG A 238 -1.68 -1.84 -3.51
N ARG A 239 -1.91 -1.64 -2.21
CA ARG A 239 -3.20 -1.17 -1.71
C ARG A 239 -3.42 0.25 -2.21
N LEU A 240 -4.64 0.52 -2.66
CA LEU A 240 -5.07 1.86 -3.05
C LEU A 240 -5.07 2.76 -1.81
N SER A 241 -4.26 3.82 -1.80
CA SER A 241 -4.17 4.76 -0.67
C SER A 241 -4.73 6.13 -0.97
N ALA A 242 -4.89 6.51 -2.24
CA ALA A 242 -5.55 7.73 -2.64
C ALA A 242 -6.27 7.60 -3.99
N VAL A 243 -7.43 8.21 -4.08
CA VAL A 243 -8.23 8.34 -5.31
C VAL A 243 -8.39 9.82 -5.63
N ARG A 244 -8.01 10.20 -6.84
CA ARG A 244 -8.34 11.50 -7.39
C ARG A 244 -9.70 11.44 -8.03
N VAL A 245 -10.55 12.40 -7.68
CA VAL A 245 -11.91 12.51 -8.21
C VAL A 245 -12.13 13.89 -8.82
N GLU A 246 -12.68 13.91 -10.01
CA GLU A 246 -13.05 15.12 -10.75
C GLU A 246 -14.32 14.88 -11.55
N ARG A 247 -15.07 15.95 -11.90
CA ARG A 247 -16.17 15.80 -12.84
C ARG A 247 -15.62 15.37 -14.20
N ASP A 248 -16.23 14.35 -14.81
CA ASP A 248 -15.82 13.91 -16.14
C ASP A 248 -16.15 14.99 -17.17
N PRO A 249 -15.16 15.57 -17.87
CA PRO A 249 -15.39 16.61 -18.88
C PRO A 249 -16.23 16.12 -20.07
N ASP A 250 -16.27 14.80 -20.30
CA ASP A 250 -17.01 14.16 -21.37
C ASP A 250 -18.40 13.66 -20.94
N ALA A 251 -18.75 13.79 -19.64
CA ALA A 251 -20.06 13.41 -19.15
C ALA A 251 -21.13 14.41 -19.64
N PRO A 252 -22.34 13.97 -20.03
CA PRO A 252 -23.43 14.86 -20.34
C PRO A 252 -23.74 15.74 -19.13
N ARG A 253 -23.73 17.06 -19.32
CA ARG A 253 -24.06 18.02 -18.23
C ARG A 253 -25.45 17.69 -17.72
N ILE A 254 -25.57 17.34 -16.46
CA ILE A 254 -26.84 17.29 -15.76
C ILE A 254 -27.38 18.74 -15.77
N PRO A 255 -28.59 19.02 -16.29
CA PRO A 255 -29.14 20.38 -16.28
C PRO A 255 -29.25 20.88 -14.84
N GLU A 256 -28.73 22.06 -14.58
CA GLU A 256 -28.91 22.74 -13.30
C GLU A 256 -30.42 22.80 -13.00
N PRO A 257 -30.88 22.55 -11.76
CA PRO A 257 -32.26 22.71 -11.39
C PRO A 257 -32.65 24.17 -11.67
N GLU A 258 -33.69 24.38 -12.52
CA GLU A 258 -34.22 25.70 -12.84
C GLU A 258 -34.56 26.39 -11.54
N GLU A 259 -33.96 27.57 -11.27
CA GLU A 259 -34.35 28.42 -10.17
C GLU A 259 -35.86 28.73 -10.30
N PRO A 260 -36.67 28.61 -9.23
CA PRO A 260 -38.09 28.90 -9.28
C PRO A 260 -38.27 30.37 -9.68
N GLN A 261 -38.85 30.58 -10.86
CA GLN A 261 -39.18 31.90 -11.36
C GLN A 261 -40.08 32.60 -10.32
N SER A 262 -39.58 33.68 -9.73
CA SER A 262 -40.33 34.54 -8.84
C SER A 262 -41.50 35.15 -9.59
N GLU A 263 -42.73 34.65 -9.37
CA GLU A 263 -43.97 35.27 -9.83
C GLU A 263 -44.05 36.69 -9.27
N THR A 264 -43.77 37.65 -10.11
CA THR A 264 -44.04 39.06 -9.86
C THR A 264 -45.56 39.27 -9.85
N ARG A 265 -46.18 39.20 -8.67
CA ARG A 265 -47.55 39.65 -8.49
C ARG A 265 -47.60 41.15 -8.71
N SER A 266 -48.04 41.54 -9.90
CA SER A 266 -48.50 42.88 -10.18
C SER A 266 -49.77 43.16 -9.34
N THR A 267 -49.62 43.95 -8.28
CA THR A 267 -50.75 44.52 -7.56
C THR A 267 -51.22 45.80 -8.33
N GLU A 268 -52.20 45.62 -9.18
CA GLU A 268 -52.87 46.73 -9.82
C GLU A 268 -53.81 47.35 -8.81
N ALA A 269 -53.48 48.57 -8.42
CA ALA A 269 -54.34 49.42 -7.59
C ALA A 269 -55.46 49.98 -8.45
N ALA A 270 -56.72 49.76 -8.08
CA ALA A 270 -57.83 50.48 -8.53
C ALA A 270 -58.66 50.95 -7.35
N ARG A 271 -58.67 52.28 -7.16
CA ARG A 271 -59.70 53.19 -6.54
C ARG A 271 -60.33 52.75 -5.20
#